data_51dfcaea18d733891e1f834c1d942bc6
#
_entry.id   51dfcaea18d733891e1f834c1d942bc6
#
_cell.length_a   1.000
_cell.length_b   1.000
_cell.length_c   1.000
_cell.angle_alpha   90.00
_cell.angle_beta   90.00
_cell.angle_gamma   90.00
#
_symmetry.space_group_name_H-M   'P 1'
#
loop_
_entity.id
_entity.type
_entity.pdbx_description
1 polymer ?
#
loop_
_entity_poly.entity_id
_entity_poly.type
_entity_poly.pdbx_seq_one_letter_code
_entity_poly.pdbx_strand_id
1 'polypeptide(L)'
;VISAVEMLRAIGDGTMPDFTGKRVAVIGGGNVAMDAARTALRLGSKVDLFYRRSLEELPARREELDHAVEEGVTLHLLCNPVRILGYENPDDPRDPKNGSVRAMEVIRMELGEPDERGRRRPVEAPGSEFIWETDCVIMALGTSPNPLIKNTTEGLAVNRWGGIIADEDTGETSLPGVYAGGDAVTGAATVILAMGAGKKAAQAIDQALQKTP
;
A
#
# COMPACT_ATOMS: atom_id res chain seq x y z
N VAL A 1 -7.38 2.51 13.22
CA VAL A 1 -6.52 2.11 12.10
C VAL A 1 -7.32 2.23 10.83
N ILE A 2 -6.76 2.86 9.81
CA ILE A 2 -7.43 3.08 8.53
C ILE A 2 -6.48 2.75 7.37
N SER A 3 -7.04 2.39 6.21
CA SER A 3 -6.28 2.25 4.97
C SER A 3 -5.99 3.62 4.35
N ALA A 4 -4.80 3.83 3.81
CA ALA A 4 -4.46 5.05 3.08
C ALA A 4 -5.40 5.28 1.89
N VAL A 5 -5.77 4.22 1.18
CA VAL A 5 -6.68 4.30 0.02
C VAL A 5 -8.08 4.72 0.45
N GLU A 6 -8.61 4.17 1.55
CA GLU A 6 -9.91 4.56 2.11
C GLU A 6 -9.91 6.01 2.59
N MET A 7 -8.85 6.44 3.26
CA MET A 7 -8.69 7.82 3.70
C MET A 7 -8.67 8.79 2.51
N LEU A 8 -7.83 8.52 1.50
CA LEU A 8 -7.73 9.38 0.32
C LEU A 8 -9.03 9.42 -0.48
N ARG A 9 -9.74 8.28 -0.57
CA ARG A 9 -11.08 8.22 -1.15
C ARG A 9 -12.07 9.10 -0.38
N ALA A 10 -12.10 8.97 0.96
CA ALA A 10 -13.01 9.76 1.80
C ALA A 10 -12.81 11.28 1.60
N ILE A 11 -11.58 11.72 1.33
CA ILE A 11 -11.28 13.11 1.00
C ILE A 11 -11.90 13.50 -0.34
N GLY A 12 -11.77 12.65 -1.36
CA GLY A 12 -12.41 12.86 -2.65
C GLY A 12 -13.94 12.91 -2.57
N ASP A 13 -14.52 12.13 -1.66
CA ASP A 13 -15.97 12.07 -1.39
C ASP A 13 -16.46 13.20 -0.48
N GLY A 14 -15.58 14.09 0.03
CA GLY A 14 -15.91 15.17 0.95
C GLY A 14 -16.23 14.71 2.38
N THR A 15 -15.89 13.48 2.74
CA THR A 15 -16.11 12.87 4.07
C THR A 15 -14.81 12.73 4.85
N MET A 16 -14.03 13.80 4.91
CA MET A 16 -12.70 13.81 5.51
C MET A 16 -12.71 13.46 7.00
N PRO A 17 -11.78 12.59 7.47
CA PRO A 17 -11.57 12.38 8.88
C PRO A 17 -11.01 13.63 9.55
N ASP A 18 -11.40 13.90 10.77
CA ASP A 18 -10.82 14.97 11.59
C ASP A 18 -9.52 14.47 12.26
N PHE A 19 -8.40 15.03 11.83
CA PHE A 19 -7.08 14.76 12.39
C PHE A 19 -6.52 15.92 13.23
N THR A 20 -7.31 16.94 13.48
CA THR A 20 -6.88 18.13 14.21
C THR A 20 -6.25 17.77 15.57
N GLY A 21 -4.98 18.14 15.75
CA GLY A 21 -4.22 17.91 16.98
C GLY A 21 -3.82 16.46 17.26
N LYS A 22 -4.14 15.51 16.37
CA LYS A 22 -3.77 14.10 16.54
C LYS A 22 -2.33 13.84 16.11
N ARG A 23 -1.76 12.79 16.70
CA ARG A 23 -0.52 12.16 16.25
C ARG A 23 -0.90 11.02 15.31
N VAL A 24 -0.43 11.08 14.08
CA VAL A 24 -0.77 10.11 13.03
C VAL A 24 0.51 9.39 12.62
N ALA A 25 0.51 8.07 12.70
CA ALA A 25 1.56 7.23 12.16
C ALA A 25 1.14 6.69 10.78
N VAL A 26 1.96 6.95 9.75
CA VAL A 26 1.77 6.40 8.41
C VAL A 26 2.77 5.28 8.18
N ILE A 27 2.28 4.11 7.80
CA ILE A 27 3.11 2.91 7.60
C ILE A 27 3.25 2.64 6.11
N GLY A 28 4.45 2.82 5.58
CA GLY A 28 4.77 2.58 4.17
C GLY A 28 5.79 3.58 3.63
N GLY A 29 6.27 3.34 2.40
CA GLY A 29 7.29 4.16 1.76
C GLY A 29 7.02 4.46 0.28
N GLY A 30 5.84 4.15 -0.24
CA GLY A 30 5.44 4.44 -1.62
C GLY A 30 4.79 5.82 -1.77
N ASN A 31 4.48 6.23 -3.01
CA ASN A 31 3.82 7.51 -3.28
C ASN A 31 2.50 7.67 -2.50
N VAL A 32 1.71 6.60 -2.37
CA VAL A 32 0.47 6.60 -1.58
C VAL A 32 0.73 6.92 -0.09
N ALA A 33 1.88 6.50 0.45
CA ALA A 33 2.27 6.85 1.82
C ALA A 33 2.62 8.34 1.93
N MET A 34 3.29 8.91 0.92
CA MET A 34 3.58 10.35 0.86
C MET A 34 2.28 11.17 0.77
N ASP A 35 1.37 10.77 -0.13
CA ASP A 35 0.06 11.42 -0.27
C ASP A 35 -0.74 11.37 1.03
N ALA A 36 -0.81 10.20 1.68
CA ALA A 36 -1.52 10.03 2.93
C ALA A 36 -0.90 10.87 4.07
N ALA A 37 0.43 10.90 4.16
CA ALA A 37 1.15 11.64 5.18
C ALA A 37 0.95 13.16 5.04
N ARG A 38 1.17 13.69 3.83
CA ARG A 38 0.97 15.12 3.52
C ARG A 38 -0.47 15.55 3.72
N THR A 39 -1.41 14.68 3.34
CA THR A 39 -2.84 14.96 3.52
C THR A 39 -3.22 14.98 4.99
N ALA A 40 -2.79 14.00 5.79
CA ALA A 40 -3.04 13.98 7.24
C ALA A 40 -2.45 15.22 7.92
N LEU A 41 -1.24 15.63 7.52
CA LEU A 41 -0.60 16.85 8.02
C LEU A 41 -1.46 18.10 7.73
N ARG A 42 -1.96 18.25 6.50
CA ARG A 42 -2.81 19.36 6.07
C ARG A 42 -4.17 19.36 6.75
N LEU A 43 -4.61 18.21 7.26
CA LEU A 43 -5.80 18.07 8.11
C LEU A 43 -5.51 18.33 9.60
N GLY A 44 -4.35 18.92 9.91
CA GLY A 44 -4.01 19.44 11.24
C GLY A 44 -3.38 18.45 12.21
N SER A 45 -2.86 17.31 11.73
CA SER A 45 -2.15 16.34 12.58
C SER A 45 -0.64 16.58 12.62
N LYS A 46 0.02 15.96 13.60
CA LYS A 46 1.48 15.68 13.54
C LYS A 46 1.66 14.32 12.92
N VAL A 47 2.56 14.22 11.93
CA VAL A 47 2.70 12.99 11.15
C VAL A 47 4.11 12.42 11.25
N ASP A 48 4.15 11.13 11.63
CA ASP A 48 5.33 10.28 11.65
C ASP A 48 5.17 9.18 10.61
N LEU A 49 6.12 9.07 9.67
CA LEU A 49 6.10 8.04 8.63
C LEU A 49 7.13 6.95 8.94
N PHE A 50 6.67 5.71 9.01
CA PHE A 50 7.49 4.55 9.33
C PHE A 50 7.74 3.70 8.09
N TYR A 51 9.01 3.44 7.82
CA TYR A 51 9.42 2.60 6.72
C TYR A 51 10.47 1.58 7.14
N ARG A 52 10.24 0.31 6.80
CA ARG A 52 11.05 -0.83 7.25
C ARG A 52 12.43 -0.98 6.61
N ARG A 53 12.77 -0.14 5.60
CA ARG A 53 14.07 -0.12 4.94
C ARG A 53 14.72 1.25 5.05
N SER A 54 15.87 1.42 4.40
CA SER A 54 16.55 2.72 4.36
C SER A 54 15.95 3.66 3.31
N LEU A 55 16.49 4.86 3.26
CA LEU A 55 16.12 5.89 2.30
C LEU A 55 16.37 5.47 0.85
N GLU A 56 17.43 4.67 0.61
CA GLU A 56 17.81 4.21 -0.71
C GLU A 56 16.80 3.22 -1.31
N GLU A 57 16.15 2.41 -0.48
CA GLU A 57 15.14 1.45 -0.91
C GLU A 57 13.71 2.01 -0.90
N LEU A 58 13.53 3.29 -0.57
CA LEU A 58 12.22 3.91 -0.48
C LEU A 58 11.63 4.06 -1.90
N PRO A 59 10.46 3.44 -2.20
CA PRO A 59 9.95 3.39 -3.57
C PRO A 59 9.21 4.66 -4.01
N ALA A 60 8.96 5.62 -3.12
CA ALA A 60 8.37 6.90 -3.49
C ALA A 60 9.34 7.70 -4.37
N ARG A 61 8.79 8.56 -5.21
CA ARG A 61 9.58 9.53 -5.98
C ARG A 61 10.31 10.45 -5.01
N ARG A 62 11.55 10.80 -5.35
CA ARG A 62 12.37 11.67 -4.51
C ARG A 62 11.71 13.01 -4.23
N GLU A 63 11.11 13.61 -5.24
CA GLU A 63 10.38 14.87 -5.12
C GLU A 63 9.22 14.80 -4.13
N GLU A 64 8.44 13.69 -4.13
CA GLU A 64 7.32 13.51 -3.20
C GLU A 64 7.80 13.36 -1.75
N LEU A 65 8.93 12.69 -1.58
CA LEU A 65 9.57 12.55 -0.27
C LEU A 65 10.08 13.91 0.23
N ASP A 66 10.78 14.65 -0.63
CA ASP A 66 11.34 15.95 -0.26
C ASP A 66 10.20 16.92 0.12
N HIS A 67 9.11 16.96 -0.64
CA HIS A 67 7.91 17.73 -0.28
C HIS A 67 7.29 17.30 1.05
N ALA A 68 7.21 16.00 1.32
CA ALA A 68 6.65 15.51 2.59
C ALA A 68 7.48 15.98 3.80
N VAL A 69 8.81 15.92 3.67
CA VAL A 69 9.73 16.38 4.72
C VAL A 69 9.67 17.91 4.88
N GLU A 70 9.66 18.66 3.78
CA GLU A 70 9.54 20.12 3.80
C GLU A 70 8.23 20.60 4.44
N GLU A 71 7.14 19.88 4.22
CA GLU A 71 5.84 20.16 4.86
C GLU A 71 5.82 19.78 6.35
N GLY A 72 6.78 19.01 6.86
CA GLY A 72 6.93 18.70 8.28
C GLY A 72 6.62 17.24 8.67
N VAL A 73 6.57 16.31 7.71
CA VAL A 73 6.49 14.88 8.00
C VAL A 73 7.82 14.39 8.57
N THR A 74 7.78 13.71 9.72
CA THR A 74 8.96 13.10 10.33
C THR A 74 9.15 11.67 9.82
N LEU A 75 10.36 11.33 9.33
CA LEU A 75 10.66 10.00 8.81
C LEU A 75 11.33 9.13 9.88
N HIS A 76 10.81 7.91 10.05
CA HIS A 76 11.38 6.84 10.86
C HIS A 76 11.75 5.67 9.95
N LEU A 77 12.98 5.68 9.46
CA LEU A 77 13.52 4.64 8.61
C LEU A 77 14.02 3.45 9.44
N LEU A 78 14.11 2.27 8.82
CA LEU A 78 14.52 1.02 9.48
C LEU A 78 13.65 0.74 10.72
N CYS A 79 12.36 0.99 10.61
CA CYS A 79 11.38 0.79 11.67
C CYS A 79 10.13 0.11 11.09
N ASN A 80 9.63 -0.90 11.79
CA ASN A 80 8.42 -1.63 11.38
C ASN A 80 7.47 -1.79 12.57
N PRO A 81 6.17 -1.49 12.44
CA PRO A 81 5.21 -1.77 13.49
C PRO A 81 5.02 -3.29 13.66
N VAL A 82 5.05 -3.75 14.89
CA VAL A 82 4.81 -5.15 15.29
C VAL A 82 3.38 -5.33 15.76
N ARG A 83 2.88 -4.37 16.54
CA ARG A 83 1.55 -4.42 17.13
C ARG A 83 0.97 -3.03 17.31
N ILE A 84 -0.34 -2.89 17.11
CA ILE A 84 -1.09 -1.67 17.41
C ILE A 84 -1.80 -1.85 18.74
N LEU A 85 -1.63 -0.90 19.64
CA LEU A 85 -2.15 -0.95 20.98
C LEU A 85 -3.40 -0.08 21.09
N GLY A 86 -4.50 -0.70 21.52
CA GLY A 86 -5.74 -0.01 21.80
C GLY A 86 -5.73 0.65 23.18
N TYR A 87 -6.61 1.64 23.34
CA TYR A 87 -6.97 2.18 24.63
C TYR A 87 -8.07 1.29 25.24
N GLU A 88 -7.91 0.95 26.48
CA GLU A 88 -8.92 0.24 27.29
C GLU A 88 -9.02 0.92 28.62
N ASN A 89 -10.26 1.23 29.03
CA ASN A 89 -10.57 1.72 30.38
C ASN A 89 -11.17 0.56 31.19
N PRO A 90 -10.41 -0.04 32.11
CA PRO A 90 -10.89 -1.17 32.89
C PRO A 90 -12.01 -0.79 33.88
N ASP A 91 -12.09 0.48 34.28
CA ASP A 91 -13.07 0.99 35.23
C ASP A 91 -14.40 1.37 34.55
N ASP A 92 -14.37 1.62 33.24
CA ASP A 92 -15.58 1.92 32.45
C ASP A 92 -15.57 1.17 31.11
N PRO A 93 -16.16 -0.01 31.03
CA PRO A 93 -16.26 -0.77 29.77
C PRO A 93 -17.03 -0.05 28.65
N ARG A 94 -17.79 1.02 28.97
CA ARG A 94 -18.56 1.82 28.02
C ARG A 94 -17.83 3.11 27.60
N ASP A 95 -16.61 3.32 28.06
CA ASP A 95 -15.81 4.48 27.65
C ASP A 95 -15.76 4.53 26.10
N PRO A 96 -16.21 5.61 25.47
CA PRO A 96 -16.23 5.74 24.01
C PRO A 96 -14.85 5.70 23.36
N LYS A 97 -13.78 5.83 24.14
CA LYS A 97 -12.40 5.71 23.67
C LYS A 97 -11.94 4.25 23.59
N ASN A 98 -12.64 3.31 24.24
CA ASN A 98 -12.26 1.90 24.19
C ASN A 98 -12.16 1.40 22.75
N GLY A 99 -11.05 0.73 22.42
CA GLY A 99 -10.73 0.29 21.08
C GLY A 99 -10.11 1.37 20.17
N SER A 100 -10.02 2.64 20.62
CA SER A 100 -9.24 3.63 19.88
C SER A 100 -7.73 3.34 19.99
N VAL A 101 -6.96 3.74 18.96
CA VAL A 101 -5.49 3.61 18.98
C VAL A 101 -4.91 4.55 20.04
N ARG A 102 -3.99 4.05 20.85
CA ARG A 102 -3.20 4.84 21.80
C ARG A 102 -1.70 4.84 21.52
N ALA A 103 -1.21 3.75 20.92
CA ALA A 103 0.21 3.58 20.62
C ALA A 103 0.39 2.45 19.59
N MET A 104 1.61 2.29 19.11
CA MET A 104 2.06 1.08 18.42
C MET A 104 3.39 0.62 19.00
N GLU A 105 3.61 -0.68 19.02
CA GLU A 105 4.90 -1.29 19.28
C GLU A 105 5.66 -1.38 17.97
N VAL A 106 6.87 -0.89 17.95
CA VAL A 106 7.73 -0.77 16.76
C VAL A 106 9.02 -1.49 17.02
N ILE A 107 9.52 -2.25 16.05
CA ILE A 107 10.84 -2.88 16.09
C ILE A 107 11.78 -2.18 15.10
N ARG A 108 13.06 -2.11 15.45
CA ARG A 108 14.11 -1.65 14.53
C ARG A 108 14.43 -2.74 13.52
N MET A 109 14.77 -2.32 12.32
CA MET A 109 15.12 -3.20 11.22
C MET A 109 16.58 -3.03 10.83
N GLU A 110 17.18 -4.10 10.36
CA GLU A 110 18.46 -4.12 9.68
C GLU A 110 18.27 -4.55 8.23
N LEU A 111 19.21 -4.19 7.36
CA LEU A 111 19.19 -4.62 5.97
C LEU A 111 20.13 -5.81 5.82
N GLY A 112 19.56 -6.95 5.42
CA GLY A 112 20.30 -8.15 5.05
C GLY A 112 20.97 -8.02 3.68
N GLU A 113 21.51 -9.13 3.20
CA GLU A 113 22.14 -9.20 1.88
C GLU A 113 21.16 -8.85 0.75
N PRO A 114 21.65 -8.24 -0.34
CA PRO A 114 20.84 -7.94 -1.50
C PRO A 114 20.37 -9.21 -2.21
N ASP A 115 19.14 -9.22 -2.71
CA ASP A 115 18.62 -10.25 -3.59
C ASP A 115 19.20 -10.11 -5.02
N GLU A 116 18.81 -11.03 -5.93
CA GLU A 116 19.24 -11.02 -7.35
C GLU A 116 18.92 -9.70 -8.08
N ARG A 117 18.01 -8.89 -7.54
CA ARG A 117 17.63 -7.57 -8.07
C ARG A 117 18.28 -6.41 -7.31
N GLY A 118 19.26 -6.71 -6.44
CA GLY A 118 19.97 -5.74 -5.62
C GLY A 118 19.13 -5.17 -4.45
N ARG A 119 17.96 -5.74 -4.14
CA ARG A 119 17.09 -5.25 -3.05
C ARG A 119 17.42 -5.97 -1.75
N ARG A 120 17.79 -5.20 -0.73
CA ARG A 120 18.10 -5.74 0.59
C ARG A 120 16.83 -6.07 1.37
N ARG A 121 16.78 -7.29 1.90
CA ARG A 121 15.64 -7.74 2.71
C ARG A 121 15.71 -7.08 4.10
N PRO A 122 14.62 -6.47 4.58
CA PRO A 122 14.57 -5.99 5.96
C PRO A 122 14.49 -7.19 6.92
N VAL A 123 15.32 -7.17 7.95
CA VAL A 123 15.40 -8.18 9.02
C VAL A 123 15.14 -7.48 10.34
N GLU A 124 14.34 -8.09 11.20
CA GLU A 124 14.06 -7.56 12.52
C GLU A 124 15.31 -7.65 13.41
N ALA A 125 15.60 -6.60 14.17
CA ALA A 125 16.64 -6.57 15.20
C ALA A 125 16.02 -6.98 16.54
N PRO A 126 16.15 -8.24 16.99
CA PRO A 126 15.47 -8.74 18.18
C PRO A 126 15.86 -7.94 19.44
N GLY A 127 14.88 -7.64 20.29
CA GLY A 127 15.11 -6.89 21.53
C GLY A 127 15.23 -5.38 21.35
N SER A 128 14.89 -4.87 20.15
CA SER A 128 14.91 -3.43 19.84
C SER A 128 13.52 -2.79 19.82
N GLU A 129 12.52 -3.52 20.34
CA GLU A 129 11.13 -3.08 20.38
C GLU A 129 10.99 -1.84 21.27
N PHE A 130 10.17 -0.90 20.84
CA PHE A 130 9.84 0.31 21.60
C PHE A 130 8.40 0.74 21.33
N ILE A 131 7.82 1.48 22.28
CA ILE A 131 6.46 2.00 22.17
C ILE A 131 6.51 3.39 21.54
N TRP A 132 5.68 3.57 20.51
CA TRP A 132 5.44 4.86 19.86
C TRP A 132 4.00 5.30 20.08
N GLU A 133 3.82 6.40 20.81
CA GLU A 133 2.49 6.94 21.05
C GLU A 133 1.91 7.56 19.80
N THR A 134 0.70 7.14 19.42
CA THR A 134 -0.03 7.64 18.25
C THR A 134 -1.53 7.51 18.47
N ASP A 135 -2.31 8.40 17.88
CA ASP A 135 -3.77 8.42 18.02
C ASP A 135 -4.46 7.78 16.80
N CYS A 136 -3.73 7.65 15.69
CA CYS A 136 -4.21 7.00 14.48
C CYS A 136 -3.05 6.34 13.72
N VAL A 137 -3.32 5.18 13.12
CA VAL A 137 -2.38 4.50 12.22
C VAL A 137 -3.00 4.39 10.85
N ILE A 138 -2.28 4.87 9.82
CA ILE A 138 -2.66 4.81 8.42
C ILE A 138 -1.77 3.76 7.72
N MET A 139 -2.40 2.70 7.22
CA MET A 139 -1.69 1.62 6.53
C MET A 139 -1.58 1.94 5.04
N ALA A 140 -0.34 2.20 4.57
CA ALA A 140 -0.02 2.53 3.18
C ALA A 140 0.91 1.47 2.54
N LEU A 141 0.60 0.20 2.76
CA LEU A 141 1.44 -0.95 2.36
C LEU A 141 1.20 -1.44 0.93
N GLY A 142 0.38 -0.72 0.16
CA GLY A 142 -0.02 -1.09 -1.20
C GLY A 142 -1.31 -1.92 -1.22
N THR A 143 -1.68 -2.36 -2.42
CA THR A 143 -2.88 -3.15 -2.67
C THR A 143 -2.51 -4.54 -3.19
N SER A 144 -3.40 -5.50 -2.96
CA SER A 144 -3.33 -6.83 -3.56
C SER A 144 -4.43 -6.98 -4.61
N PRO A 145 -4.26 -7.86 -5.60
CA PRO A 145 -5.32 -8.17 -6.55
C PRO A 145 -6.59 -8.59 -5.84
N ASN A 146 -7.75 -8.16 -6.38
CA ASN A 146 -9.05 -8.51 -5.79
C ASN A 146 -9.27 -10.03 -5.90
N PRO A 147 -9.42 -10.75 -4.79
CA PRO A 147 -9.58 -12.20 -4.80
C PRO A 147 -10.92 -12.65 -5.43
N LEU A 148 -11.87 -11.74 -5.60
CA LEU A 148 -13.18 -12.06 -6.18
C LEU A 148 -13.03 -12.70 -7.57
N ILE A 149 -12.25 -12.10 -8.47
CA ILE A 149 -12.06 -12.62 -9.83
C ILE A 149 -11.52 -14.05 -9.80
N LYS A 150 -10.45 -14.29 -9.05
CA LYS A 150 -9.87 -15.63 -8.88
C LYS A 150 -10.87 -16.63 -8.31
N ASN A 151 -11.64 -16.22 -7.29
CA ASN A 151 -12.52 -17.12 -6.55
C ASN A 151 -13.83 -17.43 -7.29
N THR A 152 -14.24 -16.61 -8.26
CA THR A 152 -15.47 -16.75 -9.02
C THR A 152 -15.26 -17.20 -10.48
N THR A 153 -14.02 -17.38 -10.92
CA THR A 153 -13.69 -17.73 -12.30
C THR A 153 -12.85 -19.02 -12.30
N GLU A 154 -13.55 -20.16 -12.40
CA GLU A 154 -12.90 -21.47 -12.45
C GLU A 154 -12.02 -21.60 -13.71
N GLY A 155 -10.82 -22.18 -13.54
CA GLY A 155 -9.86 -22.37 -14.63
C GLY A 155 -9.01 -21.14 -14.96
N LEU A 156 -9.27 -19.96 -14.39
CA LEU A 156 -8.42 -18.79 -14.56
C LEU A 156 -7.13 -18.94 -13.75
N ALA A 157 -5.99 -19.04 -14.46
CA ALA A 157 -4.69 -19.15 -13.83
C ALA A 157 -4.25 -17.80 -13.24
N VAL A 158 -3.73 -17.85 -12.01
CA VAL A 158 -3.16 -16.69 -11.31
C VAL A 158 -1.79 -17.05 -10.75
N ASN A 159 -0.93 -16.04 -10.63
CA ASN A 159 0.38 -16.19 -10.02
C ASN A 159 0.28 -16.27 -8.49
N ARG A 160 1.40 -16.51 -7.80
CA ARG A 160 1.47 -16.63 -6.34
C ARG A 160 0.99 -15.36 -5.58
N TRP A 161 0.92 -14.23 -6.24
CA TRP A 161 0.46 -12.96 -5.68
C TRP A 161 -1.01 -12.66 -5.96
N GLY A 162 -1.70 -13.53 -6.74
CA GLY A 162 -3.08 -13.36 -7.12
C GLY A 162 -3.30 -12.57 -8.41
N GLY A 163 -2.24 -12.12 -9.09
CA GLY A 163 -2.32 -11.49 -10.41
C GLY A 163 -2.66 -12.52 -11.51
N ILE A 164 -3.48 -12.14 -12.48
CA ILE A 164 -3.88 -12.99 -13.59
C ILE A 164 -2.64 -13.32 -14.45
N ILE A 165 -2.48 -14.57 -14.82
CA ILE A 165 -1.46 -14.99 -15.78
C ILE A 165 -2.03 -14.77 -17.18
N ALA A 166 -1.34 -13.92 -17.96
CA ALA A 166 -1.69 -13.62 -19.33
C ALA A 166 -0.41 -13.57 -20.19
N ASP A 167 -0.56 -13.86 -21.45
CA ASP A 167 0.51 -13.72 -22.45
C ASP A 167 0.92 -12.24 -22.59
N GLU A 168 2.21 -11.97 -22.62
CA GLU A 168 2.73 -10.59 -22.60
C GLU A 168 2.49 -9.81 -23.89
N ASP A 169 2.30 -10.51 -25.01
CA ASP A 169 2.12 -9.90 -26.32
C ASP A 169 0.63 -9.76 -26.71
N THR A 170 -0.19 -10.72 -26.30
CA THR A 170 -1.61 -10.79 -26.68
C THR A 170 -2.57 -10.45 -25.54
N GLY A 171 -2.13 -10.59 -24.29
CA GLY A 171 -3.00 -10.48 -23.13
C GLY A 171 -3.94 -11.69 -22.94
N GLU A 172 -3.80 -12.78 -23.72
CA GLU A 172 -4.63 -13.96 -23.59
C GLU A 172 -4.36 -14.69 -22.29
N THR A 173 -5.41 -15.09 -21.58
CA THR A 173 -5.32 -15.80 -20.31
C THR A 173 -5.35 -17.32 -20.51
N SER A 174 -5.37 -18.09 -19.42
CA SER A 174 -5.58 -19.54 -19.46
C SER A 174 -6.97 -19.96 -19.97
N LEU A 175 -7.93 -19.03 -20.05
CA LEU A 175 -9.26 -19.29 -20.54
C LEU A 175 -9.40 -18.77 -21.98
N PRO A 176 -9.84 -19.62 -22.94
CA PRO A 176 -10.03 -19.19 -24.32
C PRO A 176 -11.01 -18.02 -24.45
N GLY A 177 -10.63 -17.00 -25.19
CA GLY A 177 -11.45 -15.80 -25.41
C GLY A 177 -11.50 -14.83 -24.24
N VAL A 178 -10.72 -15.08 -23.18
CA VAL A 178 -10.59 -14.19 -22.03
C VAL A 178 -9.20 -13.53 -22.05
N TYR A 179 -9.18 -12.21 -22.00
CA TYR A 179 -7.96 -11.39 -22.08
C TYR A 179 -7.82 -10.54 -20.82
N ALA A 180 -6.59 -10.28 -20.42
CA ALA A 180 -6.27 -9.43 -19.27
C ALA A 180 -5.00 -8.60 -19.52
N GLY A 181 -4.92 -7.43 -18.89
CA GLY A 181 -3.75 -6.57 -18.97
C GLY A 181 -3.73 -5.52 -17.86
N GLY A 182 -2.66 -4.74 -17.81
CA GLY A 182 -2.44 -3.71 -16.79
C GLY A 182 -2.21 -4.30 -15.40
N ASP A 183 -2.62 -3.56 -14.36
CA ASP A 183 -2.35 -3.89 -12.96
C ASP A 183 -2.91 -5.24 -12.51
N ALA A 184 -3.94 -5.75 -13.19
CA ALA A 184 -4.49 -7.08 -12.92
C ALA A 184 -3.52 -8.23 -13.25
N VAL A 185 -2.56 -7.98 -14.14
CA VAL A 185 -1.53 -8.94 -14.59
C VAL A 185 -0.16 -8.62 -13.96
N THR A 186 0.28 -7.37 -14.08
CA THR A 186 1.65 -6.97 -13.72
C THR A 186 1.78 -6.47 -12.27
N GLY A 187 0.67 -6.23 -11.59
CA GLY A 187 0.64 -5.46 -10.34
C GLY A 187 0.61 -3.95 -10.61
N ALA A 188 0.51 -3.17 -9.54
CA ALA A 188 0.39 -1.72 -9.62
C ALA A 188 1.58 -1.09 -10.38
N ALA A 189 1.27 -0.35 -11.44
CA ALA A 189 2.24 0.29 -12.33
C ALA A 189 1.72 1.66 -12.79
N THR A 190 2.13 2.11 -13.98
CA THR A 190 1.70 3.41 -14.53
C THR A 190 0.50 3.26 -15.46
N VAL A 191 -0.30 4.32 -15.56
CA VAL A 191 -1.44 4.40 -16.51
C VAL A 191 -0.99 4.12 -17.95
N ILE A 192 0.19 4.60 -18.34
CA ILE A 192 0.73 4.37 -19.70
C ILE A 192 0.94 2.89 -19.98
N LEU A 193 1.47 2.14 -19.02
CA LEU A 193 1.67 0.69 -19.15
C LEU A 193 0.33 -0.06 -19.21
N ALA A 194 -0.62 0.32 -18.36
CA ALA A 194 -1.96 -0.26 -18.37
C ALA A 194 -2.69 -0.01 -19.71
N MET A 195 -2.61 1.21 -20.24
CA MET A 195 -3.15 1.55 -21.58
C MET A 195 -2.46 0.76 -22.68
N GLY A 196 -1.14 0.59 -22.62
CA GLY A 196 -0.37 -0.22 -23.57
C GLY A 196 -0.83 -1.68 -23.60
N ALA A 197 -1.00 -2.28 -22.42
CA ALA A 197 -1.52 -3.64 -22.28
C ALA A 197 -2.96 -3.77 -22.84
N GLY A 198 -3.83 -2.81 -22.54
CA GLY A 198 -5.18 -2.79 -23.07
C GLY A 198 -5.24 -2.71 -24.60
N LYS A 199 -4.35 -1.91 -25.23
CA LYS A 199 -4.23 -1.82 -26.69
C LYS A 199 -3.78 -3.14 -27.31
N LYS A 200 -2.78 -3.83 -26.71
CA LYS A 200 -2.32 -5.14 -27.16
C LYS A 200 -3.44 -6.17 -27.11
N ALA A 201 -4.14 -6.25 -25.98
CA ALA A 201 -5.29 -7.15 -25.83
C ALA A 201 -6.39 -6.87 -26.86
N ALA A 202 -6.74 -5.60 -27.09
CA ALA A 202 -7.74 -5.22 -28.09
C ALA A 202 -7.35 -5.65 -29.51
N GLN A 203 -6.09 -5.49 -29.89
CA GLN A 203 -5.56 -5.96 -31.18
C GLN A 203 -5.63 -7.48 -31.32
N ALA A 204 -5.29 -8.22 -30.27
CA ALA A 204 -5.35 -9.67 -30.27
C ALA A 204 -6.80 -10.18 -30.36
N ILE A 205 -7.73 -9.53 -29.65
CA ILE A 205 -9.17 -9.83 -29.75
C ILE A 205 -9.68 -9.60 -31.18
N ASP A 206 -9.35 -8.45 -31.78
CA ASP A 206 -9.78 -8.14 -33.16
C ASP A 206 -9.25 -9.18 -34.15
N GLN A 207 -7.98 -9.56 -34.04
CA GLN A 207 -7.38 -10.61 -34.88
C GLN A 207 -8.03 -11.97 -34.66
N ALA A 208 -8.41 -12.33 -33.45
CA ALA A 208 -9.09 -13.58 -33.13
C ALA A 208 -10.48 -13.64 -33.75
N LEU A 209 -11.24 -12.53 -33.65
CA LEU A 209 -12.57 -12.40 -34.21
C LEU A 209 -12.59 -12.45 -35.76
N GLN A 210 -11.57 -11.87 -36.40
CA GLN A 210 -11.42 -11.93 -37.86
C GLN A 210 -11.09 -13.31 -38.40
N LYS A 211 -10.48 -14.18 -37.57
CA LYS A 211 -10.14 -15.56 -37.94
C LYS A 211 -11.27 -16.57 -37.68
N THR A 212 -12.31 -16.15 -36.97
CA THR A 212 -13.48 -16.99 -36.68
C THR A 212 -14.47 -16.84 -37.85
N PRO A 213 -14.79 -17.92 -38.62
CA PRO A 213 -15.65 -17.88 -39.78
C PRO A 213 -17.09 -17.58 -39.43
#